data_545ee1d6355792a725ddb7638a8b104d
#
_entry.id   545ee1d6355792a725ddb7638a8b104d
#
_cell.length_a   1.000
_cell.length_b   1.000
_cell.length_c   1.000
_cell.angle_alpha   90.00
_cell.angle_beta   90.00
_cell.angle_gamma   90.00
#
_symmetry.space_group_name_H-M   'P 1'
#
loop_
_entity.id
_entity.type
_entity.pdbx_description
1 polymer ?
#
loop_
_entity_poly.entity_id
_entity_poly.type
_entity_poly.pdbx_seq_one_letter_code
_entity_poly.pdbx_strand_id
1 'polypeptide(L)'
;MNNKLLIAFFYLLIISCDNKDAIKPVTDLKDGSDSSSYALGADLGENLKKQYVELDYDAFLTGLRFGYDKGNVPLLTKEERKDAFQKLQASIRNKQQEQSKGNLKLAEEFLEKNKTSDPD
;
A
#
# COMPACT_ATOMS: atom_id res chain seq x y z
N MET A 1 2.01 39.36 -40.74
CA MET A 1 2.39 38.74 -39.47
C MET A 1 2.52 37.23 -39.69
N ASN A 2 3.73 36.71 -39.50
CA ASN A 2 4.09 35.37 -39.95
C ASN A 2 3.50 34.29 -39.00
N ASN A 3 2.58 33.50 -39.53
CA ASN A 3 1.99 32.34 -38.83
C ASN A 3 3.03 31.33 -38.28
N LYS A 4 4.25 31.38 -38.75
CA LYS A 4 5.37 30.54 -38.27
C LYS A 4 5.87 30.94 -36.86
N LEU A 5 5.70 32.20 -36.47
CA LEU A 5 6.12 32.70 -35.16
C LEU A 5 5.11 32.33 -34.06
N LEU A 6 3.83 32.24 -34.40
CA LEU A 6 2.75 31.84 -33.50
C LEU A 6 2.78 30.33 -33.17
N ILE A 7 3.20 29.52 -34.15
CA ILE A 7 3.31 28.06 -33.94
C ILE A 7 4.51 27.73 -33.04
N ALA A 8 5.62 28.46 -33.16
CA ALA A 8 6.78 28.28 -32.29
C ALA A 8 6.49 28.66 -30.82
N PHE A 9 5.61 29.65 -30.59
CA PHE A 9 5.24 30.05 -29.21
C PHE A 9 4.29 29.09 -28.55
N PHE A 10 3.49 28.32 -29.31
CA PHE A 10 2.56 27.34 -28.77
C PHE A 10 3.27 26.02 -28.41
N TYR A 11 4.44 25.73 -28.97
CA TYR A 11 5.22 24.53 -28.70
C TYR A 11 6.03 24.62 -27.38
N LEU A 12 6.14 25.82 -26.79
CA LEU A 12 6.97 26.06 -25.59
C LEU A 12 6.19 25.89 -24.29
N LEU A 13 4.86 25.57 -24.33
CA LEU A 13 4.00 25.47 -23.13
C LEU A 13 3.73 24.05 -22.65
N ILE A 14 4.34 23.03 -23.27
CA ILE A 14 4.08 21.63 -22.87
C ILE A 14 5.26 20.97 -22.15
N ILE A 15 6.21 21.74 -21.63
CA ILE A 15 7.28 21.18 -20.80
C ILE A 15 7.21 21.84 -19.42
N SER A 16 6.22 21.47 -18.62
CA SER A 16 6.31 21.59 -17.17
C SER A 16 5.22 20.77 -16.49
N CYS A 17 5.23 19.47 -16.67
CA CYS A 17 4.79 18.56 -15.63
C CYS A 17 6.06 18.04 -14.94
N ASP A 18 6.69 18.90 -14.16
CA ASP A 18 7.62 18.48 -13.14
C ASP A 18 6.77 17.79 -12.06
N ASN A 19 6.73 16.48 -12.11
CA ASN A 19 6.02 15.63 -11.17
C ASN A 19 6.80 15.65 -9.84
N LYS A 20 6.77 16.81 -9.15
CA LYS A 20 7.47 17.05 -7.87
C LYS A 20 6.97 16.17 -6.74
N ASP A 21 5.87 15.46 -6.97
CA ASP A 21 5.21 14.62 -5.96
C ASP A 21 5.48 13.12 -6.10
N ALA A 22 6.23 12.69 -7.11
CA ALA A 22 6.64 11.30 -7.22
C ALA A 22 7.59 10.97 -6.07
N ILE A 23 7.18 10.03 -5.20
CA ILE A 23 8.02 9.53 -4.12
C ILE A 23 9.20 8.80 -4.77
N LYS A 24 10.39 9.38 -4.60
CA LYS A 24 11.62 8.75 -5.06
C LYS A 24 12.06 7.70 -4.03
N PRO A 25 12.30 6.46 -4.43
CA PRO A 25 12.86 5.47 -3.53
C PRO A 25 14.17 5.99 -2.93
N VAL A 26 14.30 5.91 -1.62
CA VAL A 26 15.55 6.23 -0.91
C VAL A 26 16.44 5.01 -1.02
N THR A 27 17.66 5.19 -1.55
CA THR A 27 18.64 4.12 -1.73
C THR A 27 19.73 4.12 -0.67
N ASP A 28 19.81 5.19 0.12
CA ASP A 28 20.79 5.35 1.19
C ASP A 28 20.14 6.16 2.34
N LEU A 29 20.43 5.76 3.58
CA LEU A 29 19.94 6.42 4.78
C LEU A 29 21.06 7.28 5.36
N LYS A 30 20.86 8.58 5.37
CA LYS A 30 21.91 9.56 5.67
C LYS A 30 22.05 9.89 7.15
N ASP A 31 20.95 9.79 7.91
CA ASP A 31 20.93 10.15 9.32
C ASP A 31 19.94 9.31 10.15
N GLY A 32 19.86 9.60 11.45
CA GLY A 32 18.99 8.89 12.38
C GLY A 32 17.49 9.08 12.10
N SER A 33 17.10 10.21 11.49
CA SER A 33 15.71 10.48 11.11
C SER A 33 15.29 9.60 9.91
N ASP A 34 16.17 9.48 8.92
CA ASP A 34 15.97 8.58 7.77
C ASP A 34 15.82 7.15 8.23
N SER A 35 16.75 6.70 9.10
CA SER A 35 16.75 5.34 9.65
C SER A 35 15.48 5.02 10.44
N SER A 36 15.02 5.96 11.27
CA SER A 36 13.80 5.79 12.07
C SER A 36 12.56 5.76 11.19
N SER A 37 12.50 6.61 10.17
CA SER A 37 11.39 6.65 9.22
C SER A 37 11.32 5.37 8.39
N TYR A 38 12.48 4.88 7.95
CA TYR A 38 12.57 3.61 7.24
C TYR A 38 12.10 2.43 8.11
N ALA A 39 12.59 2.36 9.36
CA ALA A 39 12.22 1.30 10.30
C ALA A 39 10.72 1.29 10.55
N LEU A 40 10.09 2.47 10.80
CA LEU A 40 8.65 2.58 10.96
C LEU A 40 7.89 2.08 9.74
N GLY A 41 8.33 2.46 8.54
CA GLY A 41 7.73 2.03 7.29
C GLY A 41 7.87 0.52 7.06
N ALA A 42 9.05 -0.04 7.35
CA ALA A 42 9.32 -1.48 7.21
C ALA A 42 8.46 -2.31 8.18
N ASP A 43 8.40 -1.95 9.45
CA ASP A 43 7.58 -2.62 10.45
C ASP A 43 6.09 -2.56 10.11
N LEU A 44 5.61 -1.40 9.66
CA LEU A 44 4.23 -1.24 9.22
C LEU A 44 3.93 -2.13 8.01
N GLY A 45 4.81 -2.13 7.00
CA GLY A 45 4.67 -2.96 5.81
C GLY A 45 4.63 -4.45 6.12
N GLU A 46 5.51 -4.93 6.99
CA GLU A 46 5.50 -6.33 7.46
C GLU A 46 4.20 -6.68 8.18
N ASN A 47 3.70 -5.81 9.06
CA ASN A 47 2.46 -6.04 9.78
C ASN A 47 1.24 -6.08 8.84
N LEU A 48 1.16 -5.18 7.88
CA LEU A 48 0.09 -5.17 6.88
C LEU A 48 0.13 -6.45 6.02
N LYS A 49 1.31 -6.90 5.62
CA LYS A 49 1.51 -8.14 4.88
C LYS A 49 1.06 -9.36 5.68
N LYS A 50 1.44 -9.45 6.97
CA LYS A 50 1.02 -10.54 7.88
C LYS A 50 -0.50 -10.59 8.07
N GLN A 51 -1.17 -9.46 7.96
CA GLN A 51 -2.64 -9.34 8.03
C GLN A 51 -3.33 -9.49 6.68
N TYR A 52 -2.61 -9.83 5.63
CA TYR A 52 -3.13 -9.98 4.26
C TYR A 52 -3.75 -8.70 3.68
N VAL A 53 -3.26 -7.54 4.11
CA VAL A 53 -3.71 -6.24 3.56
C VAL A 53 -3.07 -6.04 2.18
N GLU A 54 -3.89 -5.87 1.17
CA GLU A 54 -3.46 -5.39 -0.13
C GLU A 54 -3.34 -3.87 -0.09
N LEU A 55 -2.12 -3.38 -0.29
CA LEU A 55 -1.79 -1.97 -0.16
C LEU A 55 -1.62 -1.33 -1.53
N ASP A 56 -2.42 -0.31 -1.81
CA ASP A 56 -2.16 0.66 -2.87
C ASP A 56 -1.21 1.72 -2.30
N TYR A 57 0.03 1.74 -2.78
CA TYR A 57 1.07 2.63 -2.24
C TYR A 57 0.75 4.10 -2.47
N ASP A 58 0.22 4.47 -3.63
CA ASP A 58 -0.07 5.87 -3.96
C ASP A 58 -1.22 6.41 -3.10
N ALA A 59 -2.29 5.63 -2.96
CA ALA A 59 -3.40 5.99 -2.09
C ALA A 59 -2.99 6.03 -0.62
N PHE A 60 -2.19 5.07 -0.15
CA PHE A 60 -1.68 5.01 1.22
C PHE A 60 -0.81 6.22 1.55
N LEU A 61 0.15 6.54 0.70
CA LEU A 61 1.06 7.67 0.91
C LEU A 61 0.34 9.02 0.80
N THR A 62 -0.68 9.11 -0.06
CA THR A 62 -1.57 10.28 -0.11
C THR A 62 -2.32 10.45 1.20
N GLY A 63 -2.86 9.38 1.75
CA GLY A 63 -3.53 9.39 3.05
C GLY A 63 -2.59 9.70 4.21
N LEU A 64 -1.35 9.18 4.19
CA LEU A 64 -0.33 9.48 5.18
C LEU A 64 0.04 10.97 5.18
N ARG A 65 0.28 11.55 3.99
CA ARG A 65 0.55 13.00 3.84
C ARG A 65 -0.63 13.83 4.32
N PHE A 66 -1.86 13.44 3.97
CA PHE A 66 -3.05 14.12 4.47
C PHE A 66 -3.10 14.17 6.00
N GLY A 67 -2.76 13.08 6.66
CA GLY A 67 -2.79 13.01 8.13
C GLY A 67 -1.60 13.71 8.80
N TYR A 68 -0.45 13.77 8.15
CA TYR A 68 0.78 14.31 8.71
C TYR A 68 0.99 15.80 8.40
N ASP A 69 0.69 16.22 7.18
CA ASP A 69 0.92 17.60 6.72
C ASP A 69 -0.29 18.48 7.02
N LYS A 70 -0.03 19.74 7.38
CA LYS A 70 -1.08 20.73 7.62
C LYS A 70 -1.60 21.29 6.29
N GLY A 71 -2.91 21.54 6.21
CA GLY A 71 -3.52 22.28 5.10
C GLY A 71 -3.94 21.42 3.91
N ASN A 72 -3.81 20.11 3.98
CA ASN A 72 -4.27 19.21 2.92
C ASN A 72 -5.79 19.06 2.91
N VAL A 73 -6.38 19.01 1.71
CA VAL A 73 -7.80 18.76 1.52
C VAL A 73 -8.07 17.25 1.59
N PRO A 74 -9.02 16.79 2.41
CA PRO A 74 -9.32 15.36 2.49
C PRO A 74 -10.02 14.87 1.20
N LEU A 75 -9.59 13.71 0.69
CA LEU A 75 -10.26 13.02 -0.41
C LEU A 75 -11.48 12.22 0.07
N LEU A 76 -11.52 11.89 1.36
CA LEU A 76 -12.61 11.19 2.03
C LEU A 76 -13.05 11.97 3.26
N THR A 77 -14.33 12.06 3.50
CA THR A 77 -14.89 12.55 4.76
C THR A 77 -14.48 11.63 5.93
N LYS A 78 -14.72 12.08 7.15
CA LYS A 78 -14.46 11.27 8.34
C LYS A 78 -15.30 10.00 8.35
N GLU A 79 -16.54 10.09 7.92
CA GLU A 79 -17.50 8.98 7.82
C GLU A 79 -17.04 7.97 6.77
N GLU A 80 -16.67 8.43 5.57
CA GLU A 80 -16.17 7.57 4.49
C GLU A 80 -14.88 6.85 4.88
N ARG A 81 -13.96 7.50 5.61
CA ARG A 81 -12.76 6.84 6.13
C ARG A 81 -13.11 5.74 7.14
N LYS A 82 -14.10 5.97 8.01
CA LYS A 82 -14.57 4.97 8.96
C LYS A 82 -15.14 3.76 8.24
N ASP A 83 -15.99 3.97 7.24
CA ASP A 83 -16.59 2.90 6.45
C ASP A 83 -15.55 2.11 5.67
N ALA A 84 -14.59 2.79 5.05
CA ALA A 84 -13.47 2.15 4.35
C ALA A 84 -12.64 1.27 5.31
N PHE A 85 -12.39 1.75 6.53
CA PHE A 85 -11.66 1.01 7.54
C PHE A 85 -12.44 -0.22 8.04
N GLN A 86 -13.75 -0.12 8.21
CA GLN A 86 -14.60 -1.26 8.57
C GLN A 86 -14.59 -2.35 7.47
N LYS A 87 -14.65 -1.94 6.20
CA LYS A 87 -14.54 -2.86 5.06
C LYS A 87 -13.17 -3.57 5.03
N LEU A 88 -12.10 -2.83 5.29
CA LEU A 88 -10.76 -3.39 5.41
C LEU A 88 -10.69 -4.45 6.52
N GLN A 89 -11.21 -4.14 7.73
CA GLN A 89 -11.23 -5.09 8.84
C GLN A 89 -12.04 -6.36 8.52
N ALA A 90 -13.15 -6.22 7.82
CA ALA A 90 -13.94 -7.37 7.36
C ALA A 90 -13.15 -8.23 6.36
N SER A 91 -12.47 -7.60 5.40
CA SER A 91 -11.61 -8.30 4.44
C SER A 91 -10.48 -9.07 5.11
N ILE A 92 -9.80 -8.46 6.09
CA ILE A 92 -8.74 -9.11 6.88
C ILE A 92 -9.29 -10.35 7.58
N ARG A 93 -10.43 -10.24 8.28
CA ARG A 93 -11.05 -11.39 8.96
C ARG A 93 -11.40 -12.51 7.99
N ASN A 94 -11.97 -12.19 6.84
CA ASN A 94 -12.31 -13.19 5.83
C ASN A 94 -11.07 -13.92 5.33
N LYS A 95 -10.00 -13.22 4.99
CA LYS A 95 -8.73 -13.82 4.55
C LYS A 95 -8.10 -14.70 5.64
N GLN A 96 -8.12 -14.28 6.90
CA GLN A 96 -7.65 -15.10 8.03
C GLN A 96 -8.47 -16.39 8.20
N GLN A 97 -9.79 -16.32 8.04
CA GLN A 97 -10.66 -17.49 8.09
C GLN A 97 -10.40 -18.46 6.93
N GLU A 98 -10.19 -17.95 5.73
CA GLU A 98 -9.84 -18.77 4.57
C GLU A 98 -8.51 -19.49 4.77
N GLN A 99 -7.50 -18.80 5.28
CA GLN A 99 -6.21 -19.38 5.63
C GLN A 99 -6.34 -20.46 6.71
N SER A 100 -7.10 -20.20 7.76
CA SER A 100 -7.35 -21.17 8.83
C SER A 100 -8.03 -22.45 8.31
N LYS A 101 -9.05 -22.30 7.47
CA LYS A 101 -9.72 -23.46 6.81
C LYS A 101 -8.76 -24.24 5.91
N GLY A 102 -7.93 -23.55 5.14
CA GLY A 102 -6.90 -24.16 4.30
C GLY A 102 -5.89 -24.97 5.12
N ASN A 103 -5.40 -24.40 6.23
CA ASN A 103 -4.46 -25.07 7.13
C ASN A 103 -5.09 -26.29 7.81
N LEU A 104 -6.37 -26.21 8.22
CA LEU A 104 -7.08 -27.32 8.81
C LEU A 104 -7.20 -28.49 7.82
N LYS A 105 -7.60 -28.19 6.58
CA LYS A 105 -7.70 -29.22 5.53
C LYS A 105 -6.35 -29.91 5.26
N LEU A 106 -5.26 -29.14 5.18
CA LEU A 106 -3.91 -29.70 5.01
C LEU A 106 -3.51 -30.58 6.19
N ALA A 107 -3.85 -30.18 7.43
CA ALA A 107 -3.59 -30.99 8.60
C ALA A 107 -4.39 -32.30 8.60
N GLU A 108 -5.66 -32.27 8.21
CA GLU A 108 -6.52 -33.46 8.07
C GLU A 108 -5.97 -34.43 7.02
N GLU A 109 -5.59 -33.92 5.85
CA GLU A 109 -4.99 -34.70 4.76
C GLU A 109 -3.65 -35.34 5.19
N PHE A 110 -2.82 -34.60 5.94
CA PHE A 110 -1.57 -35.12 6.49
C PHE A 110 -1.81 -36.26 7.51
N LEU A 111 -2.76 -36.07 8.43
CA LEU A 111 -3.11 -37.10 9.41
C LEU A 111 -3.66 -38.35 8.74
N GLU A 112 -4.53 -38.22 7.74
CA GLU A 112 -5.09 -39.36 7.01
C GLU A 112 -3.99 -40.13 6.26
N LYS A 113 -3.09 -39.44 5.62
CA LYS A 113 -1.96 -40.05 4.92
C LYS A 113 -1.03 -40.82 5.87
N ASN A 114 -0.78 -40.27 7.07
CA ASN A 114 0.07 -40.95 8.05
C ASN A 114 -0.60 -42.17 8.69
N LYS A 115 -1.92 -42.17 8.90
CA LYS A 115 -2.65 -43.36 9.36
C LYS A 115 -2.51 -44.55 8.41
N THR A 116 -2.41 -44.29 7.11
CA THR A 116 -2.26 -45.34 6.09
C THR A 116 -0.79 -45.75 5.87
N SER A 117 0.17 -45.00 6.43
CA SER A 117 1.61 -45.23 6.23
C SER A 117 2.32 -45.90 7.40
N ASP A 118 1.62 -46.22 8.49
CA ASP A 118 2.15 -46.98 9.63
C ASP A 118 1.53 -48.39 9.60
N PRO A 119 2.16 -49.38 8.92
CA PRO A 119 1.82 -50.78 9.11
C PRO A 119 2.55 -51.27 10.35
N ASP A 120 1.81 -51.73 11.39
CA ASP A 120 2.31 -52.50 12.49
C ASP A 120 3.32 -53.58 12.03
#